data_791d797d3be93c130a5822c4a50c2e71
#
_entry.id   791d797d3be93c130a5822c4a50c2e71
#
_cell.length_a   1.000
_cell.length_b   1.000
_cell.length_c   1.000
_cell.angle_alpha   90.00
_cell.angle_beta   90.00
_cell.angle_gamma   90.00
#
_symmetry.space_group_name_H-M   'P 1'
#
loop_
_entity.id
_entity.type
_entity.pdbx_description
1 polymer ?
#
loop_
_entity_poly.entity_id
_entity_poly.type
_entity_poly.pdbx_seq_one_letter_code
_entity_poly.pdbx_strand_id
1 'polypeptide(L)'
;MGPWHEADEIDVWGLDTWGSVCTCERCRALGNGTDQMLHMASHFRSFLNRARAAGRLDHDVKMALIAYEGTSTLAPPERPIPQNLLDAGDYLIYAPIVRCYAHGFDDPGCSYNRAYASALSGWNQIRPHLPVMVLEYYNVSKFEDLPLLFTHSMAHDFQVYRRTGAAGFVYMHVPLVNWGMRALTQVLFAELAWDPDADIAKIKAEFLSRRYGAYAGRLRSVYDQIDMASQQITSWRAWKDRSLLSRLQSWNGGRPERPLQVDDHFQTPEAFDTAGEQTLSLLQAALLTLRETLSAVKHDTAAIRTDIVTAANPAQQRSAQQSAQLRHALEEDLRLLVYGTDTMQLMLRMGQYYTALYAGCDDRAALLWRQIDTLEQRLEQYYMPLTFSTDCLDLISNDALTRTQLREVIARCRKFRIDQHWEDAVC
;
A
#
# COMPACT_ATOMS: atom_id res chain seq x y z
N MET A 1 -32.87 6.74 22.41
CA MET A 1 -31.98 5.65 21.91
C MET A 1 -30.89 6.29 21.07
N GLY A 2 -29.64 5.80 21.13
CA GLY A 2 -28.56 6.35 20.30
C GLY A 2 -28.65 5.84 18.86
N PRO A 3 -27.84 6.39 17.91
CA PRO A 3 -27.89 6.03 16.49
C PRO A 3 -27.49 4.59 16.16
N TRP A 4 -27.01 3.83 17.14
CA TRP A 4 -26.52 2.46 16.97
C TRP A 4 -27.59 1.38 17.10
N HIS A 5 -28.84 1.72 17.40
CA HIS A 5 -29.91 0.72 17.55
C HIS A 5 -30.37 0.10 16.22
N GLU A 6 -30.00 0.72 15.11
CA GLU A 6 -30.29 0.25 13.73
C GLU A 6 -29.10 -0.48 13.10
N ALA A 7 -27.98 -0.64 13.83
CA ALA A 7 -26.79 -1.28 13.27
C ALA A 7 -26.99 -2.81 13.16
N ASP A 8 -26.87 -3.36 11.97
CA ASP A 8 -26.89 -4.80 11.70
C ASP A 8 -25.57 -5.48 12.09
N GLU A 9 -24.51 -4.69 12.21
CA GLU A 9 -23.16 -5.16 12.45
C GLU A 9 -22.36 -4.17 13.31
N ILE A 10 -21.49 -4.70 14.15
CA ILE A 10 -20.55 -3.93 14.97
C ILE A 10 -19.14 -4.52 14.89
N ASP A 11 -18.17 -3.68 14.72
CA ASP A 11 -16.77 -4.04 14.83
C ASP A 11 -16.37 -4.19 16.31
N VAL A 12 -15.82 -5.36 16.64
CA VAL A 12 -15.25 -5.63 17.97
C VAL A 12 -13.73 -5.68 17.80
N TRP A 13 -13.14 -4.52 17.82
CA TRP A 13 -11.71 -4.30 17.59
C TRP A 13 -11.02 -3.98 18.93
N GLY A 14 -9.92 -4.63 19.22
CA GLY A 14 -9.08 -4.31 20.39
C GLY A 14 -8.30 -3.01 20.19
N LEU A 15 -7.57 -2.59 21.22
CA LEU A 15 -6.66 -1.45 21.12
C LEU A 15 -5.49 -1.78 20.20
N ASP A 16 -5.15 -0.87 19.33
CA ASP A 16 -4.00 -0.94 18.40
C ASP A 16 -2.70 -0.61 19.16
N THR A 17 -2.20 -1.58 19.92
CA THR A 17 -1.06 -1.43 20.85
C THR A 17 0.24 -2.02 20.34
N TRP A 18 0.21 -2.68 19.18
CA TRP A 18 1.38 -3.29 18.53
C TRP A 18 2.21 -4.19 19.45
N GLY A 19 1.56 -5.19 20.02
CA GLY A 19 2.23 -6.25 20.76
C GLY A 19 2.07 -6.21 22.27
N SER A 20 1.21 -5.33 22.79
CA SER A 20 0.96 -5.26 24.23
C SER A 20 -0.39 -5.90 24.58
N VAL A 21 -0.39 -7.16 24.96
CA VAL A 21 -1.50 -7.78 25.68
C VAL A 21 -1.18 -7.89 27.16
N CYS A 22 -2.22 -7.91 28.00
CA CYS A 22 -2.02 -8.09 29.43
C CYS A 22 -1.42 -9.48 29.73
N THR A 23 -0.31 -9.50 30.43
CA THR A 23 0.42 -10.73 30.81
C THR A 23 0.31 -11.07 32.28
N CYS A 24 -0.62 -10.48 33.04
CA CYS A 24 -0.87 -10.88 34.43
C CYS A 24 -1.38 -12.33 34.48
N GLU A 25 -1.29 -12.95 35.65
CA GLU A 25 -1.66 -14.35 35.87
C GLU A 25 -3.08 -14.67 35.37
N ARG A 26 -4.06 -13.81 35.68
CA ARG A 26 -5.45 -13.99 35.23
C ARG A 26 -5.59 -13.94 33.70
N CYS A 27 -4.93 -13.00 33.02
CA CYS A 27 -4.99 -12.90 31.56
C CYS A 27 -4.24 -14.06 30.90
N ARG A 28 -3.08 -14.46 31.41
CA ARG A 28 -2.38 -15.66 30.91
C ARG A 28 -3.18 -16.95 31.10
N ALA A 29 -3.98 -17.02 32.15
CA ALA A 29 -4.87 -18.16 32.36
C ALA A 29 -5.99 -18.26 31.31
N LEU A 30 -6.33 -17.17 30.59
CA LEU A 30 -7.28 -17.20 29.48
C LEU A 30 -6.66 -17.79 28.18
N GLY A 31 -5.35 -17.75 28.00
CA GLY A 31 -4.63 -18.17 26.81
C GLY A 31 -3.84 -17.03 26.17
N ASN A 32 -3.65 -17.09 24.83
CA ASN A 32 -2.96 -16.06 24.08
C ASN A 32 -3.83 -14.79 23.89
N GLY A 33 -3.33 -13.80 23.14
CA GLY A 33 -4.06 -12.54 22.91
C GLY A 33 -5.39 -12.75 22.21
N THR A 34 -5.47 -13.73 21.34
CA THR A 34 -6.71 -14.12 20.65
C THR A 34 -7.73 -14.74 21.60
N ASP A 35 -7.30 -15.60 22.52
CA ASP A 35 -8.19 -16.16 23.55
C ASP A 35 -8.76 -15.08 24.45
N GLN A 36 -7.95 -14.09 24.82
CA GLN A 36 -8.40 -12.93 25.62
C GLN A 36 -9.45 -12.10 24.87
N MET A 37 -9.23 -11.85 23.57
CA MET A 37 -10.20 -11.16 22.71
C MET A 37 -11.50 -11.95 22.57
N LEU A 38 -11.43 -13.26 22.29
CA LEU A 38 -12.62 -14.13 22.17
C LEU A 38 -13.40 -14.21 23.48
N HIS A 39 -12.71 -14.23 24.62
CA HIS A 39 -13.35 -14.17 25.93
C HIS A 39 -14.15 -12.88 26.12
N MET A 40 -13.55 -11.72 25.82
CA MET A 40 -14.23 -10.43 25.85
C MET A 40 -15.43 -10.40 24.88
N ALA A 41 -15.24 -10.83 23.65
CA ALA A 41 -16.28 -10.88 22.63
C ALA A 41 -17.46 -11.75 23.05
N SER A 42 -17.20 -12.91 23.68
CA SER A 42 -18.24 -13.80 24.22
C SER A 42 -19.11 -13.12 25.27
N HIS A 43 -18.50 -12.33 26.16
CA HIS A 43 -19.27 -11.53 27.15
C HIS A 43 -20.13 -10.47 26.46
N PHE A 44 -19.59 -9.80 25.45
CA PHE A 44 -20.31 -8.79 24.69
C PHE A 44 -21.46 -9.42 23.89
N ARG A 45 -21.24 -10.58 23.26
CA ARG A 45 -22.28 -11.37 22.61
C ARG A 45 -23.41 -11.74 23.57
N SER A 46 -23.06 -12.18 24.78
CA SER A 46 -24.05 -12.49 25.83
C SER A 46 -24.86 -11.27 26.23
N PHE A 47 -24.27 -10.07 26.22
CA PHE A 47 -25.01 -8.83 26.45
C PHE A 47 -26.01 -8.55 25.30
N LEU A 48 -25.60 -8.66 24.04
CA LEU A 48 -26.48 -8.46 22.89
C LEU A 48 -27.66 -9.46 22.90
N ASN A 49 -27.40 -10.73 23.20
CA ASN A 49 -28.42 -11.75 23.28
C ASN A 49 -29.45 -11.41 24.39
N ARG A 50 -29.02 -10.93 25.57
CA ARG A 50 -29.93 -10.48 26.65
C ARG A 50 -30.70 -9.22 26.25
N ALA A 51 -30.08 -8.27 25.55
CA ALA A 51 -30.76 -7.07 25.07
C ALA A 51 -31.88 -7.41 24.08
N ARG A 52 -31.63 -8.35 23.18
CA ARG A 52 -32.62 -8.87 22.23
C ARG A 52 -33.79 -9.60 22.99
N ALA A 53 -33.46 -10.52 23.88
CA ALA A 53 -34.47 -11.23 24.68
C ALA A 53 -35.34 -10.28 25.51
N ALA A 54 -34.80 -9.13 25.91
CA ALA A 54 -35.54 -8.09 26.64
C ALA A 54 -36.29 -7.10 25.72
N GLY A 55 -36.33 -7.33 24.40
CA GLY A 55 -36.99 -6.46 23.41
C GLY A 55 -36.33 -5.06 23.26
N ARG A 56 -35.07 -4.91 23.68
CA ARG A 56 -34.28 -3.68 23.47
C ARG A 56 -33.60 -3.62 22.14
N LEU A 57 -33.44 -4.75 21.48
CA LEU A 57 -33.04 -4.92 20.07
C LEU A 57 -34.11 -5.76 19.40
N ASP A 58 -34.53 -5.36 18.20
CA ASP A 58 -35.57 -6.01 17.38
C ASP A 58 -34.99 -6.94 16.30
N HIS A 59 -33.71 -6.91 16.08
CA HIS A 59 -32.99 -7.71 15.08
C HIS A 59 -31.68 -8.33 15.64
N ASP A 60 -31.07 -9.21 14.86
CA ASP A 60 -29.76 -9.77 15.14
C ASP A 60 -28.65 -8.83 14.72
N VAL A 61 -27.74 -8.54 15.63
CA VAL A 61 -26.53 -7.77 15.35
C VAL A 61 -25.34 -8.72 15.23
N LYS A 62 -24.64 -8.70 14.10
CA LYS A 62 -23.40 -9.47 13.92
C LYS A 62 -22.21 -8.73 14.55
N MET A 63 -21.23 -9.51 14.99
CA MET A 63 -19.95 -8.96 15.43
C MET A 63 -18.84 -9.37 14.43
N ALA A 64 -18.13 -8.37 13.93
CA ALA A 64 -16.89 -8.54 13.21
C ALA A 64 -15.73 -8.50 14.21
N LEU A 65 -15.07 -9.64 14.42
CA LEU A 65 -13.88 -9.76 15.26
C LEU A 65 -12.63 -9.57 14.40
N ILE A 66 -11.50 -9.18 14.99
CA ILE A 66 -10.29 -8.97 14.20
C ILE A 66 -9.16 -9.91 14.60
N ALA A 67 -8.53 -10.52 13.59
CA ALA A 67 -7.23 -11.19 13.69
C ALA A 67 -6.16 -10.26 13.09
N TYR A 68 -5.43 -9.57 13.93
CA TYR A 68 -4.57 -8.49 13.53
C TYR A 68 -3.31 -8.40 14.42
N GLU A 69 -2.18 -8.07 13.82
CA GLU A 69 -0.92 -7.98 14.56
C GLU A 69 -0.93 -6.83 15.57
N GLY A 70 -1.49 -5.68 15.21
CA GLY A 70 -1.57 -4.51 16.07
C GLY A 70 -2.36 -4.74 17.36
N THR A 71 -3.31 -5.68 17.37
CA THR A 71 -4.07 -6.07 18.55
C THR A 71 -3.55 -7.35 19.22
N SER A 72 -2.46 -7.93 18.69
CA SER A 72 -1.87 -9.21 19.13
C SER A 72 -2.84 -10.41 19.01
N THR A 73 -3.75 -10.36 18.03
CA THR A 73 -4.77 -11.39 17.79
C THR A 73 -4.59 -12.10 16.45
N LEU A 74 -3.45 -11.90 15.76
CA LEU A 74 -3.19 -12.51 14.44
C LEU A 74 -3.15 -14.05 14.52
N ALA A 75 -2.49 -14.59 15.55
CA ALA A 75 -2.39 -16.02 15.76
C ALA A 75 -3.76 -16.64 16.11
N PRO A 76 -4.07 -17.86 15.66
CA PRO A 76 -5.27 -18.57 16.09
C PRO A 76 -5.31 -18.75 17.62
N PRO A 77 -6.52 -18.93 18.20
CA PRO A 77 -6.64 -19.20 19.63
C PRO A 77 -6.06 -20.57 19.99
N GLU A 78 -5.58 -20.68 21.24
CA GLU A 78 -5.13 -21.94 21.83
C GLU A 78 -6.29 -22.75 22.43
N ARG A 79 -7.45 -22.10 22.60
CA ARG A 79 -8.65 -22.66 23.22
C ARG A 79 -9.79 -22.73 22.20
N PRO A 80 -10.82 -23.56 22.46
CA PRO A 80 -12.01 -23.58 21.62
C PRO A 80 -12.70 -22.21 21.55
N ILE A 81 -13.21 -21.88 20.37
CA ILE A 81 -14.00 -20.67 20.16
C ILE A 81 -15.28 -20.76 21.00
N PRO A 82 -15.67 -19.71 21.75
CA PRO A 82 -16.89 -19.68 22.54
C PRO A 82 -18.13 -19.96 21.70
N GLN A 83 -18.97 -20.90 22.16
CA GLN A 83 -20.13 -21.41 21.42
C GLN A 83 -21.12 -20.31 21.04
N ASN A 84 -21.33 -19.32 21.90
CA ASN A 84 -22.27 -18.22 21.65
C ASN A 84 -21.86 -17.31 20.47
N LEU A 85 -20.57 -17.24 20.14
CA LEU A 85 -20.07 -16.53 18.96
C LEU A 85 -20.39 -17.35 17.68
N LEU A 86 -20.20 -18.66 17.74
CA LEU A 86 -20.51 -19.56 16.65
C LEU A 86 -22.02 -19.59 16.35
N ASP A 87 -22.86 -19.71 17.39
CA ASP A 87 -24.32 -19.76 17.28
C ASP A 87 -24.90 -18.45 16.71
N ALA A 88 -24.26 -17.32 17.02
CA ALA A 88 -24.67 -16.03 16.48
C ALA A 88 -24.25 -15.83 15.00
N GLY A 89 -23.34 -16.64 14.50
CA GLY A 89 -22.75 -16.46 13.17
C GLY A 89 -21.91 -15.20 13.07
N ASP A 90 -21.22 -14.86 14.16
CA ASP A 90 -20.18 -13.83 14.15
C ASP A 90 -19.03 -14.27 13.25
N TYR A 91 -18.20 -13.34 12.80
CA TYR A 91 -17.13 -13.64 11.86
C TYR A 91 -15.83 -12.95 12.21
N LEU A 92 -14.74 -13.38 11.57
CA LEU A 92 -13.41 -12.89 11.79
C LEU A 92 -12.93 -12.10 10.56
N ILE A 93 -12.37 -10.92 10.78
CA ILE A 93 -11.62 -10.16 9.80
C ILE A 93 -10.13 -10.44 10.02
N TYR A 94 -9.49 -11.11 9.08
CA TYR A 94 -8.06 -11.40 9.08
C TYR A 94 -7.30 -10.28 8.36
N ALA A 95 -6.45 -9.55 9.06
CA ALA A 95 -5.84 -8.30 8.60
C ALA A 95 -4.29 -8.40 8.51
N PRO A 96 -3.70 -8.83 7.37
CA PRO A 96 -2.26 -9.04 7.23
C PRO A 96 -1.50 -7.76 6.81
N ILE A 97 -1.64 -6.66 7.53
CA ILE A 97 -1.10 -5.35 7.13
C ILE A 97 0.43 -5.32 6.93
N VAL A 98 1.19 -6.09 7.73
CA VAL A 98 2.66 -6.07 7.70
C VAL A 98 3.23 -7.13 6.75
N ARG A 99 2.39 -7.84 6.00
CA ARG A 99 2.86 -8.82 5.02
C ARG A 99 3.76 -8.21 3.94
N CYS A 100 4.50 -9.04 3.25
CA CYS A 100 5.28 -8.63 2.09
C CYS A 100 4.42 -8.60 0.83
N TYR A 101 4.35 -7.47 0.17
CA TYR A 101 3.64 -7.30 -1.10
C TYR A 101 4.54 -7.50 -2.34
N ALA A 102 5.84 -7.69 -2.16
CA ALA A 102 6.76 -8.05 -3.24
C ALA A 102 6.68 -9.54 -3.61
N HIS A 103 6.17 -10.37 -2.69
CA HIS A 103 6.02 -11.82 -2.85
C HIS A 103 4.56 -12.25 -2.77
N GLY A 104 4.23 -13.39 -3.35
CA GLY A 104 2.96 -14.06 -3.14
C GLY A 104 2.72 -14.36 -1.65
N PHE A 105 1.45 -14.42 -1.27
CA PHE A 105 1.04 -14.56 0.14
C PHE A 105 1.57 -15.85 0.82
N ASP A 106 1.72 -16.94 0.09
CA ASP A 106 2.22 -18.23 0.58
C ASP A 106 3.65 -18.57 0.11
N ASP A 107 4.42 -17.58 -0.36
CA ASP A 107 5.79 -17.80 -0.80
C ASP A 107 6.65 -18.40 0.33
N PRO A 108 7.16 -19.62 0.16
CA PRO A 108 7.96 -20.28 1.19
C PRO A 108 9.30 -19.61 1.46
N GLY A 109 9.81 -18.83 0.51
CA GLY A 109 11.05 -18.04 0.65
C GLY A 109 10.86 -16.77 1.46
N CYS A 110 9.63 -16.27 1.60
CA CYS A 110 9.32 -15.06 2.33
C CYS A 110 8.92 -15.33 3.78
N SER A 111 9.82 -15.02 4.73
CA SER A 111 9.57 -15.26 6.15
C SER A 111 8.33 -14.54 6.70
N TYR A 112 8.06 -13.32 6.23
CA TYR A 112 6.88 -12.55 6.60
C TYR A 112 5.59 -13.20 6.11
N ASN A 113 5.49 -13.49 4.81
CA ASN A 113 4.27 -14.06 4.23
C ASN A 113 4.01 -15.47 4.76
N ARG A 114 5.07 -16.25 5.00
CA ARG A 114 4.95 -17.58 5.60
C ARG A 114 4.29 -17.53 6.98
N ALA A 115 4.62 -16.53 7.82
CA ALA A 115 3.99 -16.36 9.13
C ALA A 115 2.50 -16.03 9.01
N TYR A 116 2.14 -15.12 8.09
CA TYR A 116 0.75 -14.77 7.82
C TYR A 116 -0.04 -15.94 7.21
N ALA A 117 0.52 -16.61 6.20
CA ALA A 117 -0.12 -17.76 5.58
C ALA A 117 -0.38 -18.89 6.60
N SER A 118 0.58 -19.14 7.50
CA SER A 118 0.43 -20.12 8.59
C SER A 118 -0.68 -19.72 9.55
N ALA A 119 -0.75 -18.46 9.96
CA ALA A 119 -1.79 -17.96 10.86
C ALA A 119 -3.19 -18.06 10.22
N LEU A 120 -3.35 -17.65 8.97
CA LEU A 120 -4.62 -17.77 8.23
C LEU A 120 -5.05 -19.24 8.10
N SER A 121 -4.12 -20.13 7.74
CA SER A 121 -4.38 -21.56 7.67
C SER A 121 -4.80 -22.11 9.03
N GLY A 122 -4.14 -21.69 10.11
CA GLY A 122 -4.47 -22.11 11.47
C GLY A 122 -5.91 -21.70 11.86
N TRP A 123 -6.32 -20.47 11.54
CA TRP A 123 -7.69 -20.02 11.76
C TRP A 123 -8.70 -20.87 11.00
N ASN A 124 -8.43 -21.20 9.76
CA ASN A 124 -9.33 -22.00 8.91
C ASN A 124 -9.31 -23.50 9.23
N GLN A 125 -8.39 -23.99 10.06
CA GLN A 125 -8.33 -25.38 10.52
C GLN A 125 -9.10 -25.66 11.81
N ILE A 126 -9.41 -24.65 12.60
CA ILE A 126 -10.22 -24.79 13.84
C ILE A 126 -11.60 -25.33 13.48
N ARG A 127 -12.13 -26.25 14.30
CA ARG A 127 -13.48 -26.79 14.09
C ARG A 127 -14.23 -26.89 15.43
N PRO A 128 -15.45 -26.32 15.56
CA PRO A 128 -16.07 -25.40 14.59
C PRO A 128 -15.31 -24.05 14.51
N HIS A 129 -15.46 -23.30 13.42
CA HIS A 129 -14.77 -22.03 13.21
C HIS A 129 -15.73 -20.89 12.84
N LEU A 130 -15.29 -19.67 13.08
CA LEU A 130 -15.92 -18.47 12.55
C LEU A 130 -15.59 -18.34 11.05
N PRO A 131 -16.52 -17.85 10.21
CA PRO A 131 -16.16 -17.45 8.85
C PRO A 131 -15.01 -16.43 8.88
N VAL A 132 -14.02 -16.57 7.99
CA VAL A 132 -12.85 -15.68 7.94
C VAL A 132 -12.92 -14.82 6.68
N MET A 133 -13.02 -13.52 6.87
CA MET A 133 -12.89 -12.52 5.81
C MET A 133 -11.44 -12.04 5.77
N VAL A 134 -10.88 -11.78 4.61
CA VAL A 134 -9.52 -11.23 4.48
C VAL A 134 -9.59 -9.74 4.21
N LEU A 135 -8.97 -8.92 5.08
CA LEU A 135 -8.83 -7.48 4.92
C LEU A 135 -7.48 -7.16 4.28
N GLU A 136 -7.49 -6.66 3.04
CA GLU A 136 -6.28 -6.34 2.29
C GLU A 136 -5.96 -4.85 2.21
N TYR A 137 -4.67 -4.54 1.94
CA TYR A 137 -4.09 -3.20 2.05
C TYR A 137 -3.34 -2.74 0.79
N TYR A 138 -3.69 -3.25 -0.40
CA TYR A 138 -3.09 -2.78 -1.66
C TYR A 138 -3.36 -1.29 -1.88
N ASN A 139 -2.36 -0.51 -2.26
CA ASN A 139 -2.44 0.94 -2.50
C ASN A 139 -3.00 1.77 -1.32
N VAL A 140 -2.92 1.27 -0.11
CA VAL A 140 -3.36 1.99 1.09
C VAL A 140 -2.29 1.97 2.17
N SER A 141 -2.49 2.69 3.25
CA SER A 141 -1.53 2.78 4.35
C SER A 141 -0.17 3.29 3.86
N LYS A 142 0.83 2.43 3.83
CA LYS A 142 2.20 2.80 3.44
C LYS A 142 2.40 2.99 1.92
N PHE A 143 1.39 2.71 1.10
CA PHE A 143 1.50 2.75 -0.37
C PHE A 143 0.63 3.82 -1.03
N GLU A 144 -0.14 4.60 -0.26
CA GLU A 144 -1.12 5.53 -0.81
C GLU A 144 -0.53 6.69 -1.61
N ASP A 145 0.69 7.10 -1.32
CA ASP A 145 1.35 8.21 -2.01
C ASP A 145 2.16 7.81 -3.25
N LEU A 146 2.26 6.51 -3.56
CA LEU A 146 3.12 6.01 -4.62
C LEU A 146 2.32 5.39 -5.78
N PRO A 147 2.83 5.45 -7.03
CA PRO A 147 2.17 4.90 -8.21
C PRO A 147 2.36 3.38 -8.30
N LEU A 148 2.09 2.64 -7.24
CA LEU A 148 2.33 1.21 -7.21
C LEU A 148 1.18 0.44 -7.83
N LEU A 149 1.51 -0.66 -8.50
CA LEU A 149 0.59 -1.67 -9.03
C LEU A 149 0.92 -3.02 -8.39
N PHE A 150 -0.11 -3.82 -8.19
CA PHE A 150 0.00 -5.13 -7.52
C PHE A 150 -0.53 -6.28 -8.39
N THR A 151 -0.54 -6.09 -9.72
CA THR A 151 -1.04 -7.07 -10.69
C THR A 151 -0.30 -8.40 -10.57
N HIS A 152 1.02 -8.32 -10.28
CA HIS A 152 1.91 -9.49 -10.16
C HIS A 152 1.56 -10.41 -8.98
N SER A 153 1.05 -9.89 -7.87
CA SER A 153 0.77 -10.68 -6.66
C SER A 153 -0.71 -10.98 -6.47
N MET A 154 -1.61 -10.08 -6.88
CA MET A 154 -3.05 -10.17 -6.56
C MET A 154 -3.70 -11.47 -7.04
N ALA A 155 -3.45 -11.90 -8.28
CA ALA A 155 -4.04 -13.15 -8.79
C ALA A 155 -3.64 -14.35 -7.94
N HIS A 156 -2.37 -14.45 -7.60
CA HIS A 156 -1.84 -15.51 -6.76
C HIS A 156 -2.44 -15.46 -5.35
N ASP A 157 -2.46 -14.28 -4.74
CA ASP A 157 -2.96 -14.07 -3.39
C ASP A 157 -4.42 -14.49 -3.26
N PHE A 158 -5.29 -14.09 -4.20
CA PHE A 158 -6.71 -14.47 -4.19
C PHE A 158 -6.91 -15.98 -4.36
N GLN A 159 -6.07 -16.66 -5.16
CA GLN A 159 -6.07 -18.12 -5.25
C GLN A 159 -5.68 -18.75 -3.91
N VAL A 160 -4.70 -18.20 -3.21
CA VAL A 160 -4.32 -18.68 -1.87
C VAL A 160 -5.46 -18.49 -0.89
N TYR A 161 -6.09 -17.32 -0.85
CA TYR A 161 -7.23 -17.04 0.04
C TYR A 161 -8.38 -18.00 -0.19
N ARG A 162 -8.74 -18.27 -1.44
CA ARG A 162 -9.75 -19.27 -1.79
C ARG A 162 -9.37 -20.67 -1.29
N ARG A 163 -8.13 -21.10 -1.55
CA ARG A 163 -7.67 -22.45 -1.12
C ARG A 163 -7.64 -22.60 0.40
N THR A 164 -7.36 -21.53 1.11
CA THR A 164 -7.37 -21.53 2.58
C THR A 164 -8.78 -21.41 3.18
N GLY A 165 -9.82 -21.22 2.36
CA GLY A 165 -11.21 -21.18 2.81
C GLY A 165 -11.67 -19.80 3.30
N ALA A 166 -11.08 -18.71 2.81
CA ALA A 166 -11.60 -17.37 3.06
C ALA A 166 -13.06 -17.27 2.62
N ALA A 167 -13.92 -16.74 3.50
CA ALA A 167 -15.35 -16.57 3.26
C ALA A 167 -15.68 -15.33 2.43
N GLY A 168 -14.75 -14.38 2.35
CA GLY A 168 -14.93 -13.15 1.59
C GLY A 168 -13.78 -12.18 1.84
N PHE A 169 -13.96 -10.93 1.37
CA PHE A 169 -12.93 -9.93 1.38
C PHE A 169 -13.43 -8.60 1.90
N VAL A 170 -12.54 -7.90 2.60
CA VAL A 170 -12.67 -6.50 2.99
C VAL A 170 -11.45 -5.77 2.44
N TYR A 171 -11.63 -4.54 2.01
CA TYR A 171 -10.54 -3.72 1.50
C TYR A 171 -10.35 -2.50 2.39
N MET A 172 -9.15 -2.35 2.93
CA MET A 172 -8.81 -1.13 3.67
C MET A 172 -8.88 0.05 2.71
N HIS A 173 -9.78 0.97 2.94
CA HIS A 173 -9.99 2.14 2.11
C HIS A 173 -9.44 3.39 2.79
N VAL A 174 -8.59 4.09 2.05
CA VAL A 174 -8.26 5.48 2.34
C VAL A 174 -9.05 6.33 1.35
N PRO A 175 -9.83 7.30 1.78
CA PRO A 175 -10.61 8.13 0.87
C PRO A 175 -9.68 8.98 0.00
N LEU A 176 -9.33 8.46 -1.17
CA LEU A 176 -8.57 9.15 -2.20
C LEU A 176 -9.53 9.59 -3.29
N VAL A 177 -9.45 10.84 -3.71
CA VAL A 177 -10.28 11.39 -4.79
C VAL A 177 -9.67 11.05 -6.16
N ASN A 178 -8.34 11.13 -6.30
CA ASN A 178 -7.64 10.88 -7.56
C ASN A 178 -6.81 9.60 -7.50
N TRP A 179 -7.38 8.50 -7.88
CA TRP A 179 -6.67 7.23 -7.91
C TRP A 179 -5.63 7.15 -9.03
N GLY A 180 -5.85 7.88 -10.14
CA GLY A 180 -4.97 7.82 -11.29
C GLY A 180 -4.80 6.39 -11.78
N MET A 181 -3.58 6.02 -12.14
CA MET A 181 -3.24 4.65 -12.58
C MET A 181 -3.47 3.58 -11.49
N ARG A 182 -3.47 3.95 -10.21
CA ARG A 182 -3.74 3.03 -9.08
C ARG A 182 -5.17 2.48 -9.09
N ALA A 183 -6.08 3.10 -9.83
CA ALA A 183 -7.45 2.61 -10.00
C ALA A 183 -7.50 1.19 -10.58
N LEU A 184 -6.48 0.75 -11.33
CA LEU A 184 -6.37 -0.63 -11.79
C LEU A 184 -6.36 -1.62 -10.62
N THR A 185 -5.66 -1.31 -9.53
CA THR A 185 -5.64 -2.16 -8.32
C THR A 185 -7.05 -2.36 -7.75
N GLN A 186 -7.87 -1.29 -7.73
CA GLN A 186 -9.25 -1.37 -7.23
C GLN A 186 -10.12 -2.25 -8.12
N VAL A 187 -10.00 -2.08 -9.44
CA VAL A 187 -10.75 -2.88 -10.41
C VAL A 187 -10.36 -4.36 -10.29
N LEU A 188 -9.05 -4.65 -10.23
CA LEU A 188 -8.56 -6.02 -10.05
C LEU A 188 -9.02 -6.63 -8.74
N PHE A 189 -8.98 -5.87 -7.64
CA PHE A 189 -9.47 -6.35 -6.36
C PHE A 189 -10.95 -6.75 -6.42
N ALA A 190 -11.79 -5.90 -6.98
CA ALA A 190 -13.22 -6.15 -7.10
C ALA A 190 -13.53 -7.38 -7.96
N GLU A 191 -12.88 -7.50 -9.12
CA GLU A 191 -13.07 -8.63 -10.03
C GLU A 191 -12.58 -9.96 -9.42
N LEU A 192 -11.40 -9.96 -8.80
CA LEU A 192 -10.83 -11.14 -8.15
C LEU A 192 -11.57 -11.54 -6.86
N ALA A 193 -12.14 -10.59 -6.13
CA ALA A 193 -12.98 -10.87 -4.98
C ALA A 193 -14.29 -11.57 -5.38
N TRP A 194 -14.80 -11.28 -6.58
CA TRP A 194 -15.96 -11.92 -7.16
C TRP A 194 -15.61 -13.27 -7.82
N ASP A 195 -14.57 -13.28 -8.64
CA ASP A 195 -14.06 -14.47 -9.34
C ASP A 195 -12.53 -14.56 -9.23
N PRO A 196 -12.00 -15.37 -8.31
CA PRO A 196 -10.56 -15.55 -8.16
C PRO A 196 -9.86 -16.17 -9.39
N ASP A 197 -10.61 -16.74 -10.35
CA ASP A 197 -10.09 -17.29 -11.60
C ASP A 197 -10.16 -16.27 -12.76
N ALA A 198 -10.59 -15.05 -12.51
CA ALA A 198 -10.73 -14.01 -13.54
C ALA A 198 -9.41 -13.72 -14.27
N ASP A 199 -9.50 -13.51 -15.58
CA ASP A 199 -8.37 -13.23 -16.44
C ASP A 199 -7.86 -11.81 -16.24
N ILE A 200 -6.77 -11.67 -15.48
CA ILE A 200 -6.10 -10.38 -15.20
C ILE A 200 -5.70 -9.65 -16.48
N ALA A 201 -5.22 -10.36 -17.51
CA ALA A 201 -4.78 -9.71 -18.74
C ALA A 201 -5.97 -9.08 -19.48
N LYS A 202 -7.12 -9.75 -19.46
CA LYS A 202 -8.39 -9.25 -20.01
C LYS A 202 -8.89 -8.05 -19.22
N ILE A 203 -8.95 -8.14 -17.90
CA ILE A 203 -9.39 -7.03 -17.02
C ILE A 203 -8.52 -5.80 -17.25
N LYS A 204 -7.19 -5.97 -17.25
CA LYS A 204 -6.25 -4.89 -17.54
C LYS A 204 -6.47 -4.27 -18.92
N ALA A 205 -6.67 -5.10 -19.95
CA ALA A 205 -6.93 -4.62 -21.30
C ALA A 205 -8.24 -3.80 -21.38
N GLU A 206 -9.30 -4.25 -20.74
CA GLU A 206 -10.57 -3.52 -20.66
C GLU A 206 -10.45 -2.22 -19.89
N PHE A 207 -9.78 -2.23 -18.73
CA PHE A 207 -9.49 -1.03 -17.96
C PHE A 207 -8.75 0.02 -18.81
N LEU A 208 -7.66 -0.39 -19.47
CA LEU A 208 -6.89 0.51 -20.32
C LEU A 208 -7.71 1.05 -21.50
N SER A 209 -8.51 0.20 -22.12
CA SER A 209 -9.38 0.60 -23.23
C SER A 209 -10.42 1.64 -22.79
N ARG A 210 -11.06 1.45 -21.64
CA ARG A 210 -12.05 2.38 -21.09
C ARG A 210 -11.43 3.70 -20.66
N ARG A 211 -10.23 3.68 -20.07
CA ARG A 211 -9.55 4.87 -19.55
C ARG A 211 -8.86 5.70 -20.66
N TYR A 212 -8.23 5.04 -21.64
CA TYR A 212 -7.34 5.68 -22.61
C TYR A 212 -7.78 5.55 -24.07
N GLY A 213 -8.84 4.82 -24.37
CA GLY A 213 -9.37 4.66 -25.71
C GLY A 213 -8.33 4.17 -26.72
N ALA A 214 -8.14 4.92 -27.79
CA ALA A 214 -7.20 4.59 -28.86
C ALA A 214 -5.71 4.50 -28.40
N TYR A 215 -5.36 5.09 -27.27
CA TYR A 215 -4.01 5.09 -26.72
C TYR A 215 -3.73 3.93 -25.76
N ALA A 216 -4.72 3.07 -25.49
CA ALA A 216 -4.60 1.93 -24.57
C ALA A 216 -3.40 1.01 -24.88
N GLY A 217 -3.11 0.76 -26.16
CA GLY A 217 -1.97 -0.06 -26.59
C GLY A 217 -0.61 0.52 -26.16
N ARG A 218 -0.45 1.84 -26.22
CA ARG A 218 0.76 2.52 -25.74
C ARG A 218 0.88 2.50 -24.22
N LEU A 219 -0.23 2.67 -23.53
CA LEU A 219 -0.25 2.70 -22.07
C LEU A 219 -0.07 1.31 -21.44
N ARG A 220 -0.30 0.23 -22.17
CA ARG A 220 -0.05 -1.14 -21.68
C ARG A 220 1.39 -1.29 -21.18
N SER A 221 2.37 -0.87 -21.97
CA SER A 221 3.79 -0.97 -21.60
C SER A 221 4.14 -0.11 -20.37
N VAL A 222 3.49 1.06 -20.21
CA VAL A 222 3.64 1.90 -19.02
C VAL A 222 3.21 1.15 -17.77
N TYR A 223 2.03 0.52 -17.80
CA TYR A 223 1.52 -0.26 -16.68
C TYR A 223 2.35 -1.51 -16.39
N ASP A 224 2.85 -2.19 -17.44
CA ASP A 224 3.73 -3.35 -17.26
C ASP A 224 5.05 -2.97 -16.60
N GLN A 225 5.67 -1.87 -17.02
CA GLN A 225 6.90 -1.34 -16.42
C GLN A 225 6.72 -0.91 -14.97
N ILE A 226 5.60 -0.26 -14.65
CA ILE A 226 5.30 0.15 -13.27
C ILE A 226 5.03 -1.08 -12.40
N ASP A 227 4.31 -2.09 -12.89
CA ASP A 227 4.06 -3.32 -12.15
C ASP A 227 5.36 -4.07 -11.83
N MET A 228 6.27 -4.18 -12.81
CA MET A 228 7.61 -4.74 -12.59
C MET A 228 8.42 -3.93 -11.57
N ALA A 229 8.40 -2.59 -11.65
CA ALA A 229 9.06 -1.73 -10.68
C ALA A 229 8.44 -1.86 -9.27
N SER A 230 7.12 -2.03 -9.17
CA SER A 230 6.39 -2.15 -7.91
C SER A 230 6.84 -3.36 -7.09
N GLN A 231 7.24 -4.45 -7.73
CA GLN A 231 7.76 -5.65 -7.05
C GLN A 231 8.97 -5.32 -6.17
N GLN A 232 9.84 -4.40 -6.62
CA GLN A 232 11.00 -3.94 -5.83
C GLN A 232 10.60 -2.88 -4.81
N ILE A 233 9.84 -1.87 -5.25
CA ILE A 233 9.48 -0.71 -4.42
C ILE A 233 8.67 -1.10 -3.18
N THR A 234 7.80 -2.11 -3.30
CA THR A 234 7.01 -2.59 -2.16
C THR A 234 7.87 -3.10 -1.01
N SER A 235 9.05 -3.69 -1.31
CA SER A 235 10.01 -4.08 -0.27
C SER A 235 10.72 -2.87 0.35
N TRP A 236 10.92 -1.77 -0.39
CA TRP A 236 11.58 -0.57 0.12
C TRP A 236 10.70 0.25 1.05
N ARG A 237 9.39 0.22 0.81
CA ARG A 237 8.39 1.08 1.48
C ARG A 237 7.54 0.35 2.51
N ALA A 238 7.54 -0.98 2.51
CA ALA A 238 6.65 -1.80 3.34
C ALA A 238 6.70 -1.47 4.85
N TRP A 239 5.73 -1.98 5.59
CA TRP A 239 5.64 -1.86 7.05
C TRP A 239 6.70 -2.66 7.82
N LYS A 240 7.59 -3.33 7.12
CA LYS A 240 8.60 -4.18 7.75
C LYS A 240 9.71 -3.36 8.41
N ASP A 241 10.20 -3.82 9.55
CA ASP A 241 11.32 -3.23 10.27
C ASP A 241 12.62 -3.18 9.44
N ARG A 242 12.73 -4.02 8.41
CA ARG A 242 13.90 -4.10 7.52
C ARG A 242 13.68 -3.42 6.18
N SER A 243 12.55 -2.76 5.94
CA SER A 243 12.38 -1.99 4.71
C SER A 243 13.43 -0.87 4.63
N LEU A 244 13.79 -0.48 3.41
CA LEU A 244 14.73 0.63 3.20
C LEU A 244 14.30 1.88 3.96
N LEU A 245 13.03 2.25 3.84
CA LEU A 245 12.53 3.45 4.49
C LEU A 245 12.59 3.35 6.02
N SER A 246 12.22 2.22 6.62
CA SER A 246 12.33 2.01 8.07
C SER A 246 13.78 2.10 8.55
N ARG A 247 14.72 1.54 7.77
CA ARG A 247 16.16 1.64 8.09
C ARG A 247 16.66 3.06 8.00
N LEU A 248 16.27 3.80 6.97
CA LEU A 248 16.62 5.21 6.84
C LEU A 248 16.00 6.03 7.97
N GLN A 249 14.75 5.79 8.32
CA GLN A 249 14.08 6.51 9.42
C GLN A 249 14.74 6.29 10.79
N SER A 250 15.26 5.10 11.04
CA SER A 250 15.98 4.79 12.30
C SER A 250 17.42 5.29 12.32
N TRP A 251 17.94 5.77 11.20
CA TRP A 251 19.32 6.26 11.08
C TRP A 251 19.47 7.68 11.60
N ASN A 252 20.52 7.92 12.40
CA ASN A 252 20.83 9.22 12.99
C ASN A 252 21.42 10.25 11.99
N GLY A 253 21.72 9.82 10.76
CA GLY A 253 22.29 10.65 9.69
C GLY A 253 23.82 10.68 9.68
N GLY A 254 24.51 10.12 10.67
CA GLY A 254 25.95 10.05 10.76
C GLY A 254 26.55 8.84 10.03
N ARG A 255 27.87 8.58 10.24
CA ARG A 255 28.51 7.38 9.68
C ARG A 255 27.87 6.13 10.28
N PRO A 256 27.31 5.24 9.45
CA PRO A 256 26.66 4.05 9.97
C PRO A 256 27.63 3.05 10.62
N GLU A 257 27.19 2.40 11.69
CA GLU A 257 27.96 1.36 12.36
C GLU A 257 27.74 -0.05 11.78
N ARG A 258 26.67 -0.20 10.97
CA ARG A 258 26.25 -1.49 10.41
C ARG A 258 25.94 -1.36 8.93
N PRO A 259 26.11 -2.44 8.13
CA PRO A 259 25.73 -2.41 6.72
C PRO A 259 24.23 -2.18 6.56
N LEU A 260 23.86 -1.59 5.43
CA LEU A 260 22.45 -1.47 5.05
C LEU A 260 21.90 -2.86 4.74
N GLN A 261 20.92 -3.29 5.51
CA GLN A 261 20.13 -4.48 5.23
C GLN A 261 18.76 -4.06 4.77
N VAL A 262 18.47 -4.30 3.51
CA VAL A 262 17.18 -3.98 2.89
C VAL A 262 16.51 -5.28 2.52
N ASP A 263 15.67 -5.81 3.39
CA ASP A 263 14.95 -7.05 3.15
C ASP A 263 15.83 -8.32 2.94
N ASP A 264 15.21 -9.48 2.99
CA ASP A 264 15.86 -10.77 2.73
C ASP A 264 16.27 -10.94 1.24
N HIS A 265 15.81 -10.03 0.35
CA HIS A 265 16.11 -10.03 -1.08
C HIS A 265 17.49 -9.48 -1.45
N PHE A 266 18.02 -8.55 -0.67
CA PHE A 266 19.27 -7.89 -0.98
C PHE A 266 20.33 -8.31 0.02
N GLN A 267 21.05 -9.37 -0.31
CA GLN A 267 22.11 -9.88 0.55
C GLN A 267 23.39 -9.05 0.48
N THR A 268 23.55 -8.24 -0.57
CA THR A 268 24.72 -7.37 -0.75
C THR A 268 24.33 -5.98 -1.22
N PRO A 269 25.17 -4.94 -0.93
CA PRO A 269 24.97 -3.59 -1.44
C PRO A 269 24.91 -3.53 -2.98
N GLU A 270 25.69 -4.36 -3.67
CA GLU A 270 25.76 -4.42 -5.12
C GLU A 270 24.45 -4.95 -5.71
N ALA A 271 23.84 -5.96 -5.07
CA ALA A 271 22.53 -6.48 -5.48
C ALA A 271 21.45 -5.42 -5.32
N PHE A 272 21.47 -4.65 -4.22
CA PHE A 272 20.57 -3.52 -4.00
C PHE A 272 20.76 -2.42 -5.06
N ASP A 273 22.00 -2.01 -5.33
CA ASP A 273 22.31 -0.99 -6.35
C ASP A 273 21.81 -1.43 -7.73
N THR A 274 22.08 -2.67 -8.13
CA THR A 274 21.67 -3.22 -9.43
C THR A 274 20.15 -3.24 -9.57
N ALA A 275 19.44 -3.78 -8.61
CA ALA A 275 17.98 -3.84 -8.61
C ALA A 275 17.36 -2.44 -8.58
N GLY A 276 17.95 -1.52 -7.82
CA GLY A 276 17.50 -0.12 -7.74
C GLY A 276 17.63 0.63 -9.05
N GLU A 277 18.76 0.52 -9.73
CA GLU A 277 18.97 1.17 -11.03
C GLU A 277 18.07 0.54 -12.12
N GLN A 278 17.84 -0.77 -12.09
CA GLN A 278 16.87 -1.43 -12.98
C GLN A 278 15.45 -0.91 -12.73
N THR A 279 15.05 -0.77 -11.48
CA THR A 279 13.74 -0.22 -11.10
C THR A 279 13.57 1.21 -11.62
N LEU A 280 14.58 2.07 -11.44
CA LEU A 280 14.56 3.44 -11.96
C LEU A 280 14.49 3.46 -13.48
N SER A 281 15.21 2.58 -14.17
CA SER A 281 15.16 2.47 -15.64
C SER A 281 13.74 2.16 -16.12
N LEU A 282 13.03 1.25 -15.45
CA LEU A 282 11.64 0.92 -15.77
C LEU A 282 10.71 2.13 -15.57
N LEU A 283 10.82 2.82 -14.43
CA LEU A 283 10.00 4.00 -14.15
C LEU A 283 10.28 5.16 -15.13
N GLN A 284 11.54 5.38 -15.50
CA GLN A 284 11.94 6.41 -16.46
C GLN A 284 11.42 6.09 -17.87
N ALA A 285 11.47 4.82 -18.29
CA ALA A 285 10.90 4.39 -19.55
C ALA A 285 9.37 4.56 -19.59
N ALA A 286 8.68 4.18 -18.50
CA ALA A 286 7.25 4.41 -18.35
C ALA A 286 6.91 5.91 -18.43
N LEU A 287 7.70 6.75 -17.75
CA LEU A 287 7.52 8.21 -17.73
C LEU A 287 7.71 8.83 -19.11
N LEU A 288 8.73 8.38 -19.86
CA LEU A 288 8.97 8.84 -21.24
C LEU A 288 7.78 8.52 -22.14
N THR A 289 7.32 7.26 -22.14
CA THR A 289 6.16 6.82 -22.95
C THR A 289 4.89 7.59 -22.60
N LEU A 290 4.66 7.87 -21.31
CA LEU A 290 3.49 8.62 -20.85
C LEU A 290 3.55 10.09 -21.32
N ARG A 291 4.72 10.74 -21.25
CA ARG A 291 4.95 12.10 -21.78
C ARG A 291 4.72 12.21 -23.27
N GLU A 292 5.25 11.25 -24.04
CA GLU A 292 5.06 11.18 -25.49
C GLU A 292 3.58 10.99 -25.84
N THR A 293 2.88 10.13 -25.11
CA THR A 293 1.44 9.90 -25.31
C THR A 293 0.64 11.16 -25.00
N LEU A 294 0.93 11.85 -23.90
CA LEU A 294 0.26 13.12 -23.57
C LEU A 294 0.52 14.21 -24.61
N SER A 295 1.76 14.27 -25.15
CA SER A 295 2.11 15.20 -26.22
C SER A 295 1.31 14.91 -27.50
N ALA A 296 1.17 13.65 -27.89
CA ALA A 296 0.36 13.24 -29.03
C ALA A 296 -1.13 13.63 -28.83
N VAL A 297 -1.70 13.35 -27.67
CA VAL A 297 -3.09 13.74 -27.34
C VAL A 297 -3.26 15.25 -27.39
N LYS A 298 -2.33 16.04 -26.88
CA LYS A 298 -2.38 17.51 -26.95
C LYS A 298 -2.34 18.01 -28.39
N HIS A 299 -1.53 17.41 -29.25
CA HIS A 299 -1.47 17.76 -30.66
C HIS A 299 -2.79 17.43 -31.38
N ASP A 300 -3.31 16.23 -31.19
CA ASP A 300 -4.57 15.79 -31.83
C ASP A 300 -5.75 16.62 -31.36
N THR A 301 -5.79 17.00 -30.09
CA THR A 301 -6.85 17.86 -29.54
C THR A 301 -6.73 19.33 -29.94
N ALA A 302 -5.53 19.84 -30.24
CA ALA A 302 -5.36 21.19 -30.73
C ALA A 302 -5.97 21.36 -32.12
N ALA A 303 -5.85 20.36 -32.99
CA ALA A 303 -6.49 20.32 -34.30
C ALA A 303 -8.04 20.36 -34.18
N ILE A 304 -8.59 19.61 -33.22
CA ILE A 304 -10.05 19.58 -32.97
C ILE A 304 -10.56 20.92 -32.38
N ARG A 305 -9.79 21.64 -31.56
CA ARG A 305 -10.20 22.92 -30.95
C ARG A 305 -10.44 24.03 -31.99
N THR A 306 -9.74 23.99 -33.10
CA THR A 306 -9.96 24.98 -34.20
C THR A 306 -11.36 24.83 -34.81
N ASP A 307 -11.90 23.60 -34.80
CA ASP A 307 -13.23 23.30 -35.34
C ASP A 307 -14.37 23.48 -34.32
N ILE A 308 -14.09 23.45 -33.01
CA ILE A 308 -15.10 23.45 -31.92
C ILE A 308 -15.66 24.84 -31.65
N VAL A 309 -14.95 25.93 -31.91
CA VAL A 309 -15.44 27.30 -31.69
C VAL A 309 -16.70 27.58 -32.54
N THR A 310 -16.99 26.72 -33.53
CA THR A 310 -18.14 26.79 -34.43
C THR A 310 -19.12 25.61 -34.34
N ALA A 311 -18.89 24.66 -33.42
CA ALA A 311 -19.60 23.37 -33.42
C ALA A 311 -20.99 23.44 -32.77
N ALA A 312 -22.02 23.37 -33.60
CA ALA A 312 -23.41 23.20 -33.20
C ALA A 312 -23.86 21.73 -33.06
N ASN A 313 -22.94 20.73 -33.24
CA ASN A 313 -23.30 19.31 -33.32
C ASN A 313 -22.99 18.54 -32.01
N PRO A 314 -23.97 17.81 -31.40
CA PRO A 314 -23.79 17.02 -30.20
C PRO A 314 -22.71 15.93 -30.27
N ALA A 315 -22.39 15.41 -31.47
CA ALA A 315 -21.33 14.43 -31.67
C ALA A 315 -19.92 15.03 -31.47
N GLN A 316 -19.73 16.27 -31.96
CA GLN A 316 -18.48 17.01 -31.79
C GLN A 316 -18.27 17.43 -30.33
N GLN A 317 -19.34 17.80 -29.62
CA GLN A 317 -19.28 18.11 -28.19
C GLN A 317 -18.86 16.88 -27.37
N ARG A 318 -19.42 15.70 -27.68
CA ARG A 318 -19.02 14.42 -27.02
C ARG A 318 -17.56 14.07 -27.29
N SER A 319 -17.08 14.22 -28.52
CA SER A 319 -15.68 13.98 -28.88
C SER A 319 -14.73 14.92 -28.13
N ALA A 320 -15.09 16.19 -28.02
CA ALA A 320 -14.30 17.17 -27.26
C ALA A 320 -14.25 16.85 -25.76
N GLN A 321 -15.38 16.44 -25.18
CA GLN A 321 -15.44 16.02 -23.77
C GLN A 321 -14.60 14.76 -23.51
N GLN A 322 -14.67 13.77 -24.39
CA GLN A 322 -13.83 12.57 -24.29
C GLN A 322 -12.34 12.89 -24.39
N SER A 323 -11.96 13.79 -25.29
CA SER A 323 -10.57 14.24 -25.44
C SER A 323 -10.07 15.01 -24.22
N ALA A 324 -10.93 15.82 -23.61
CA ALA A 324 -10.62 16.54 -22.38
C ALA A 324 -10.46 15.59 -21.19
N GLN A 325 -11.33 14.59 -21.07
CA GLN A 325 -11.23 13.53 -20.04
C GLN A 325 -9.95 12.71 -20.19
N LEU A 326 -9.61 12.29 -21.42
CA LEU A 326 -8.37 11.55 -21.70
C LEU A 326 -7.14 12.38 -21.32
N ARG A 327 -7.10 13.65 -21.72
CA ARG A 327 -5.98 14.53 -21.36
C ARG A 327 -5.87 14.69 -19.84
N HIS A 328 -6.98 14.89 -19.15
CA HIS A 328 -6.99 15.00 -17.69
C HIS A 328 -6.46 13.73 -17.03
N ALA A 329 -6.91 12.55 -17.47
CA ALA A 329 -6.41 11.26 -16.96
C ALA A 329 -4.90 11.09 -17.15
N LEU A 330 -4.38 11.44 -18.34
CA LEU A 330 -2.93 11.37 -18.62
C LEU A 330 -2.12 12.39 -17.80
N GLU A 331 -2.65 13.58 -17.57
CA GLU A 331 -2.00 14.60 -16.74
C GLU A 331 -1.98 14.20 -15.26
N GLU A 332 -3.04 13.57 -14.78
CA GLU A 332 -3.11 12.97 -13.43
C GLU A 332 -2.06 11.86 -13.26
N ASP A 333 -2.04 10.91 -14.20
CA ASP A 333 -1.08 9.80 -14.18
C ASP A 333 0.36 10.28 -14.28
N LEU A 334 0.62 11.29 -15.13
CA LEU A 334 1.95 11.88 -15.28
C LEU A 334 2.43 12.52 -13.97
N ARG A 335 1.57 13.27 -13.29
CA ARG A 335 1.93 13.88 -12.00
C ARG A 335 2.31 12.82 -10.98
N LEU A 336 1.48 11.77 -10.84
CA LEU A 336 1.73 10.68 -9.92
C LEU A 336 3.03 9.93 -10.25
N LEU A 337 3.27 9.65 -11.53
CA LEU A 337 4.45 8.91 -11.97
C LEU A 337 5.74 9.74 -11.83
N VAL A 338 5.70 11.05 -12.10
CA VAL A 338 6.84 11.96 -11.86
C VAL A 338 7.19 11.97 -10.38
N TYR A 339 6.20 12.19 -9.51
CA TYR A 339 6.40 12.16 -8.07
C TYR A 339 7.00 10.84 -7.60
N GLY A 340 6.39 9.72 -8.02
CA GLY A 340 6.85 8.40 -7.64
C GLY A 340 8.28 8.12 -8.10
N THR A 341 8.60 8.44 -9.36
CA THR A 341 9.95 8.24 -9.92
C THR A 341 11.00 9.04 -9.16
N ASP A 342 10.75 10.32 -8.88
CA ASP A 342 11.69 11.17 -8.15
C ASP A 342 11.83 10.73 -6.69
N THR A 343 10.74 10.33 -6.04
CA THR A 343 10.75 9.80 -4.67
C THR A 343 11.53 8.48 -4.60
N MET A 344 11.32 7.56 -5.56
CA MET A 344 12.06 6.31 -5.61
C MET A 344 13.54 6.53 -5.87
N GLN A 345 13.88 7.45 -6.76
CA GLN A 345 15.27 7.83 -7.00
C GLN A 345 15.91 8.40 -5.73
N LEU A 346 15.20 9.24 -4.99
CA LEU A 346 15.67 9.77 -3.71
C LEU A 346 15.91 8.65 -2.69
N MET A 347 14.98 7.71 -2.55
CA MET A 347 15.15 6.55 -1.67
C MET A 347 16.39 5.73 -2.03
N LEU A 348 16.58 5.44 -3.31
CA LEU A 348 17.75 4.69 -3.79
C LEU A 348 19.05 5.45 -3.47
N ARG A 349 19.12 6.74 -3.80
CA ARG A 349 20.32 7.55 -3.53
C ARG A 349 20.61 7.65 -2.03
N MET A 350 19.60 7.71 -1.18
CA MET A 350 19.75 7.66 0.28
C MET A 350 20.33 6.30 0.74
N GLY A 351 19.86 5.19 0.20
CA GLY A 351 20.41 3.86 0.50
C GLY A 351 21.87 3.72 0.04
N GLN A 352 22.19 4.19 -1.16
CA GLN A 352 23.54 4.23 -1.70
C GLN A 352 24.47 5.14 -0.89
N TYR A 353 23.98 6.32 -0.44
CA TYR A 353 24.70 7.22 0.41
C TYR A 353 25.02 6.59 1.77
N TYR A 354 24.05 5.94 2.39
CA TYR A 354 24.25 5.15 3.62
C TYR A 354 25.38 4.11 3.43
N THR A 355 25.31 3.34 2.35
CA THR A 355 26.29 2.29 2.04
C THR A 355 27.69 2.87 1.78
N ALA A 356 27.77 3.99 1.05
CA ALA A 356 29.05 4.66 0.80
C ALA A 356 29.70 5.18 2.10
N LEU A 357 28.91 5.77 3.00
CA LEU A 357 29.38 6.19 4.32
C LEU A 357 29.85 5.02 5.17
N TYR A 358 29.10 3.90 5.18
CA TYR A 358 29.50 2.70 5.90
C TYR A 358 30.83 2.14 5.40
N ALA A 359 31.03 2.13 4.09
CA ALA A 359 32.25 1.64 3.46
C ALA A 359 33.45 2.61 3.56
N GLY A 360 33.26 3.83 4.09
CA GLY A 360 34.31 4.85 4.12
C GLY A 360 34.64 5.47 2.76
N CYS A 361 33.74 5.36 1.78
CA CYS A 361 33.89 5.90 0.42
C CYS A 361 33.39 7.35 0.37
N ASP A 362 34.13 8.28 0.95
CA ASP A 362 33.69 9.67 1.16
C ASP A 362 33.47 10.44 -0.14
N ASP A 363 34.28 10.24 -1.17
CA ASP A 363 34.07 10.84 -2.50
C ASP A 363 32.73 10.40 -3.13
N ARG A 364 32.42 9.11 -3.06
CA ARG A 364 31.14 8.58 -3.54
C ARG A 364 29.97 9.13 -2.73
N ALA A 365 30.13 9.22 -1.41
CA ALA A 365 29.14 9.79 -0.53
C ALA A 365 28.87 11.27 -0.87
N ALA A 366 29.92 12.07 -1.12
CA ALA A 366 29.79 13.46 -1.53
C ALA A 366 29.06 13.62 -2.87
N LEU A 367 29.36 12.75 -3.86
CA LEU A 367 28.65 12.75 -5.14
C LEU A 367 27.16 12.43 -4.96
N LEU A 368 26.84 11.38 -4.20
CA LEU A 368 25.46 10.98 -3.93
C LEU A 368 24.70 12.05 -3.17
N TRP A 369 25.34 12.74 -2.24
CA TRP A 369 24.73 13.83 -1.50
C TRP A 369 24.27 14.97 -2.43
N ARG A 370 25.09 15.37 -3.41
CA ARG A 370 24.70 16.39 -4.41
C ARG A 370 23.46 15.96 -5.22
N GLN A 371 23.37 14.67 -5.55
CA GLN A 371 22.17 14.11 -6.22
C GLN A 371 20.94 14.16 -5.32
N ILE A 372 21.10 13.85 -4.02
CA ILE A 372 20.03 13.91 -3.01
C ILE A 372 19.52 15.35 -2.87
N ASP A 373 20.42 16.34 -2.70
CA ASP A 373 20.04 17.75 -2.62
C ASP A 373 19.27 18.22 -3.86
N THR A 374 19.73 17.84 -5.06
CA THR A 374 19.06 18.17 -6.33
C THR A 374 17.67 17.56 -6.41
N LEU A 375 17.52 16.31 -5.98
CA LEU A 375 16.23 15.61 -5.99
C LEU A 375 15.26 16.20 -4.95
N GLU A 376 15.75 16.54 -3.77
CA GLU A 376 14.95 17.19 -2.74
C GLU A 376 14.42 18.55 -3.23
N GLN A 377 15.28 19.39 -3.80
CA GLN A 377 14.87 20.68 -4.36
C GLN A 377 13.86 20.53 -5.50
N ARG A 378 14.04 19.52 -6.36
CA ARG A 378 13.09 19.23 -7.44
C ARG A 378 11.74 18.76 -6.89
N LEU A 379 11.73 17.89 -5.90
CA LEU A 379 10.51 17.46 -5.22
C LEU A 379 9.78 18.62 -4.54
N GLU A 380 10.51 19.58 -3.94
CA GLU A 380 9.93 20.80 -3.38
C GLU A 380 9.18 21.64 -4.42
N GLN A 381 9.79 21.84 -5.59
CA GLN A 381 9.18 22.62 -6.68
C GLN A 381 7.91 21.93 -7.24
N TYR A 382 7.92 20.62 -7.35
CA TYR A 382 6.75 19.85 -7.79
C TYR A 382 5.62 19.83 -6.77
N TYR A 383 5.97 19.95 -5.51
CA TYR A 383 5.04 19.65 -4.44
C TYR A 383 4.06 20.76 -4.14
N MET A 384 4.50 22.00 -4.10
CA MET A 384 3.64 23.11 -3.72
C MET A 384 2.46 23.35 -4.66
N PRO A 385 2.59 23.20 -6.00
CA PRO A 385 1.46 23.33 -6.93
C PRO A 385 0.69 22.03 -7.19
N LEU A 386 1.28 20.86 -6.90
CA LEU A 386 0.72 19.56 -7.31
C LEU A 386 -0.04 18.85 -6.21
N THR A 387 0.33 19.10 -5.00
CA THR A 387 -0.24 18.45 -3.85
C THR A 387 -1.64 18.88 -3.60
N PHE A 388 -2.00 19.99 -4.19
CA PHE A 388 -3.01 20.66 -3.46
C PHE A 388 -3.96 21.38 -4.36
N SER A 389 -4.15 20.84 -5.59
CA SER A 389 -5.50 20.84 -6.00
C SER A 389 -6.25 20.12 -4.90
N THR A 390 -7.00 20.82 -4.20
CA THR A 390 -7.81 20.63 -3.04
C THR A 390 -8.50 19.27 -2.87
N ASP A 391 -8.34 18.34 -3.80
CA ASP A 391 -9.27 17.24 -3.91
C ASP A 391 -8.75 15.92 -3.37
N CYS A 392 -7.48 15.80 -3.01
CA CYS A 392 -6.94 14.49 -2.68
C CYS A 392 -6.04 14.36 -1.49
N LEU A 393 -5.24 15.36 -1.20
CA LEU A 393 -4.17 15.22 -0.21
C LEU A 393 -4.53 15.80 1.13
N ASP A 394 -5.62 16.50 1.25
CA ASP A 394 -6.21 16.87 2.55
C ASP A 394 -6.62 15.63 3.36
N LEU A 395 -6.70 14.47 2.73
CA LEU A 395 -7.09 13.21 3.35
C LEU A 395 -5.90 12.28 3.66
N ILE A 396 -4.73 12.50 3.05
CA ILE A 396 -3.51 11.77 3.40
C ILE A 396 -2.75 12.58 4.43
N SER A 397 -2.51 12.02 5.61
CA SER A 397 -1.64 12.61 6.60
C SER A 397 -0.28 12.93 5.98
N ASN A 398 0.21 14.17 6.14
CA ASN A 398 1.54 14.56 5.69
C ASN A 398 2.65 13.63 6.23
N ASP A 399 2.43 13.03 7.39
CA ASP A 399 3.34 12.07 8.03
C ASP A 399 3.38 10.72 7.31
N ALA A 400 2.32 10.36 6.57
CA ALA A 400 2.27 9.13 5.78
C ALA A 400 3.01 9.24 4.44
N LEU A 401 3.30 10.44 3.96
CA LEU A 401 3.98 10.64 2.69
C LEU A 401 5.44 10.20 2.78
N THR A 402 5.85 9.33 1.86
CA THR A 402 7.23 8.82 1.75
C THR A 402 8.26 9.95 1.72
N ARG A 403 7.95 11.02 0.99
CA ARG A 403 8.79 12.21 0.91
C ARG A 403 9.00 12.88 2.27
N THR A 404 7.96 13.09 3.06
CA THR A 404 8.06 13.74 4.37
C THR A 404 9.00 12.95 5.28
N GLN A 405 8.85 11.63 5.29
CA GLN A 405 9.72 10.73 6.05
C GLN A 405 11.18 10.80 5.58
N LEU A 406 11.43 10.91 4.28
CA LEU A 406 12.78 11.09 3.74
C LEU A 406 13.39 12.44 4.09
N ARG A 407 12.61 13.53 4.10
CA ARG A 407 13.08 14.88 4.51
C ARG A 407 13.62 14.91 5.93
N GLU A 408 13.00 14.20 6.85
CA GLU A 408 13.51 14.10 8.22
C GLU A 408 14.89 13.43 8.26
N VAL A 409 15.07 12.36 7.46
CA VAL A 409 16.38 11.70 7.35
C VAL A 409 17.42 12.64 6.74
N ILE A 410 17.07 13.31 5.65
CA ILE A 410 17.95 14.26 4.97
C ILE A 410 18.36 15.40 5.91
N ALA A 411 17.44 15.92 6.70
CA ALA A 411 17.74 16.97 7.68
C ALA A 411 18.78 16.51 8.73
N ARG A 412 18.67 15.25 9.21
CA ARG A 412 19.67 14.65 10.12
C ARG A 412 21.04 14.51 9.44
N CYS A 413 21.07 14.03 8.20
CA CYS A 413 22.29 13.90 7.42
C CYS A 413 22.95 15.27 7.18
N ARG A 414 22.15 16.28 6.82
CA ARG A 414 22.63 17.66 6.61
C ARG A 414 23.27 18.23 7.89
N LYS A 415 22.62 18.07 9.04
CA LYS A 415 23.17 18.46 10.33
C LYS A 415 24.51 17.79 10.60
N PHE A 416 24.60 16.47 10.40
CA PHE A 416 25.85 15.72 10.60
C PHE A 416 26.97 16.24 9.69
N ARG A 417 26.70 16.53 8.41
CA ARG A 417 27.70 17.07 7.47
C ARG A 417 28.21 18.44 7.90
N ILE A 418 27.35 19.33 8.38
CA ILE A 418 27.74 20.64 8.92
C ILE A 418 28.63 20.45 10.15
N ASP A 419 28.23 19.61 11.10
CA ASP A 419 28.98 19.34 12.33
C ASP A 419 30.39 18.75 12.06
N GLN A 420 30.56 18.02 10.95
CA GLN A 420 31.83 17.43 10.52
C GLN A 420 32.62 18.27 9.51
N HIS A 421 32.20 19.48 9.19
CA HIS A 421 32.80 20.36 8.17
C HIS A 421 32.96 19.72 6.78
N TRP A 422 32.06 18.81 6.43
CA TRP A 422 32.09 18.11 5.13
C TRP A 422 31.64 18.98 3.96
N GLU A 423 31.11 20.18 4.22
CA GLU A 423 30.69 21.11 3.19
C GLU A 423 31.92 21.77 2.51
N ASP A 424 33.06 21.88 3.20
CA ASP A 424 34.28 22.45 2.70
C ASP A 424 35.22 21.48 1.97
N ALA A 425 34.92 20.21 1.99
CA ALA A 425 35.75 19.12 1.42
C ALA A 425 35.54 18.85 -0.08
N VAL A 426 34.90 19.77 -0.79
CA VAL A 426 34.62 19.64 -2.22
C VAL A 426 35.23 20.85 -2.95
N CYS A 427 36.50 20.76 -3.21
CA CYS A 427 37.14 21.47 -4.31
C CYS A 427 37.32 20.55 -5.49
#